data_0218af1686ed9825734d04ace16e689f
#
_entry.id   0218af1686ed9825734d04ace16e689f
#
_cell.length_a   1.000
_cell.length_b   1.000
_cell.length_c   1.000
_cell.angle_alpha   90.00
_cell.angle_beta   90.00
_cell.angle_gamma   90.00
#
_symmetry.space_group_name_H-M   'P 1'
#
loop_
_entity.id
_entity.type
_entity.pdbx_description
1 polymer ?
#
loop_
_entity_poly.entity_id
_entity_poly.type
_entity_poly.pdbx_seq_one_letter_code
_entity_poly.pdbx_strand_id
1 'polypeptide(L)'
;MKKLVVSILFLLGLITNSYATGSVGFTISSADVNSSVKDDIDSNGTTDTTKSLSNDVAFASIFFEKAVSDNLSVGLDFIPFEAEFESRSTTQTSRTDDTTDTSGTNKGNADVSRHLTFYVQPQKEITSGLKVFGTLGLVRADVESKVQSVSSTDKTVDQSLDGTKLGLGLKKETGFGFVKLEYSETDYDDISATTSNNTKVTADIDTEILALSVAKSF
;
A
#
# COMPACT_ATOMS: atom_id res chain seq x y z
N MET A 1 17.97 2.00 -1.12
CA MET A 1 17.45 1.04 -0.12
C MET A 1 18.30 0.95 1.15
N LYS A 2 19.54 0.44 1.12
CA LYS A 2 20.37 0.30 2.36
C LYS A 2 20.55 1.58 3.16
N LYS A 3 20.67 2.75 2.51
CA LYS A 3 20.84 4.05 3.18
C LYS A 3 19.58 4.54 3.91
N LEU A 4 18.38 4.28 3.35
CA LEU A 4 17.12 4.69 3.96
C LEU A 4 16.82 3.82 5.21
N VAL A 5 16.98 2.51 5.10
CA VAL A 5 16.78 1.57 6.23
C VAL A 5 17.76 1.85 7.37
N VAL A 6 19.03 2.14 7.04
CA VAL A 6 20.05 2.53 8.05
C VAL A 6 19.70 3.87 8.70
N SER A 7 19.18 4.85 7.95
CA SER A 7 18.76 6.14 8.51
C SER A 7 17.55 5.98 9.45
N ILE A 8 16.58 5.15 9.11
CA ILE A 8 15.41 4.86 9.96
C ILE A 8 15.84 4.12 11.24
N LEU A 9 16.71 3.11 11.12
CA LEU A 9 17.27 2.40 12.28
C LEU A 9 18.13 3.32 13.18
N PHE A 10 18.85 4.27 12.58
CA PHE A 10 19.65 5.24 13.33
C PHE A 10 18.76 6.27 14.07
N LEU A 11 17.67 6.73 13.43
CA LEU A 11 16.67 7.58 14.09
C LEU A 11 15.98 6.86 15.27
N LEU A 12 15.64 5.59 15.11
CA LEU A 12 15.06 4.77 16.18
C LEU A 12 16.05 4.51 17.33
N GLY A 13 17.35 4.44 17.03
CA GLY A 13 18.43 4.26 18.02
C GLY A 13 18.78 5.50 18.84
N LEU A 14 18.55 6.71 18.31
CA LEU A 14 18.87 7.96 19.01
C LEU A 14 17.85 8.36 20.09
N ILE A 15 16.69 7.69 20.15
CA ILE A 15 15.68 7.98 21.16
C ILE A 15 15.92 7.13 22.41
N THR A 16 17.05 7.33 23.06
CA THR A 16 17.38 6.66 24.33
C THR A 16 16.91 7.48 25.55
N ASN A 17 15.66 7.98 25.48
CA ASN A 17 15.09 8.57 26.68
C ASN A 17 14.36 7.52 27.51
N SER A 18 14.61 7.55 28.80
CA SER A 18 14.17 6.63 29.85
C SER A 18 12.65 6.45 30.01
N TYR A 19 11.83 7.09 29.17
CA TYR A 19 10.36 7.10 29.21
C TYR A 19 9.70 6.56 27.94
N ALA A 20 10.47 6.09 26.97
CA ALA A 20 9.90 5.64 25.71
C ALA A 20 9.39 4.20 25.84
N THR A 21 8.10 4.06 26.09
CA THR A 21 7.40 2.76 26.06
C THR A 21 7.32 2.26 24.62
N GLY A 22 7.87 1.08 24.40
CA GLY A 22 7.71 0.33 23.15
C GLY A 22 6.42 -0.49 23.17
N SER A 23 5.83 -0.70 22.01
CA SER A 23 4.64 -1.55 21.86
C SER A 23 4.74 -2.36 20.59
N VAL A 24 4.28 -3.60 20.65
CA VAL A 24 4.10 -4.49 19.50
C VAL A 24 2.62 -4.83 19.39
N GLY A 25 2.08 -4.76 18.22
CA GLY A 25 0.67 -5.00 18.01
C GLY A 25 0.36 -5.68 16.70
N PHE A 26 -0.90 -5.99 16.58
CA PHE A 26 -1.52 -6.62 15.43
C PHE A 26 -2.72 -5.77 14.99
N THR A 27 -2.90 -5.65 13.67
CA THR A 27 -3.99 -4.88 13.06
C THR A 27 -4.78 -5.78 12.12
N ILE A 28 -6.10 -5.62 12.12
CA ILE A 28 -7.01 -6.15 11.10
C ILE A 28 -7.59 -4.95 10.37
N SER A 29 -7.54 -4.99 9.04
CA SER A 29 -7.95 -3.89 8.18
C SER A 29 -8.93 -4.35 7.11
N SER A 30 -9.85 -3.46 6.76
CA SER A 30 -10.63 -3.50 5.52
C SER A 30 -10.22 -2.31 4.68
N ALA A 31 -9.88 -2.53 3.43
CA ALA A 31 -9.47 -1.49 2.49
C ALA A 31 -10.34 -1.51 1.25
N ASP A 32 -10.75 -0.33 0.83
CA ASP A 32 -11.26 -0.05 -0.51
C ASP A 32 -10.07 0.40 -1.36
N VAL A 33 -9.74 -0.36 -2.39
CA VAL A 33 -8.65 -0.07 -3.31
C VAL A 33 -9.23 0.46 -4.60
N ASN A 34 -8.91 1.69 -4.94
CA ASN A 34 -9.32 2.32 -6.16
C ASN A 34 -8.12 2.43 -7.10
N SER A 35 -8.34 2.12 -8.36
CA SER A 35 -7.33 2.25 -9.40
C SER A 35 -7.90 2.88 -10.65
N SER A 36 -7.18 3.83 -11.21
CA SER A 36 -7.48 4.46 -12.50
C SER A 36 -6.36 4.18 -13.49
N VAL A 37 -6.66 3.38 -14.51
CA VAL A 37 -5.70 3.00 -15.55
C VAL A 37 -5.97 3.83 -16.80
N LYS A 38 -4.93 4.51 -17.27
CA LYS A 38 -4.95 5.36 -18.47
C LYS A 38 -4.03 4.76 -19.53
N ASP A 39 -4.56 4.57 -20.74
CA ASP A 39 -3.82 4.09 -21.90
C ASP A 39 -3.60 5.24 -22.88
N ASP A 40 -2.36 5.44 -23.31
CA ASP A 40 -1.93 6.31 -24.42
C ASP A 40 -1.33 5.38 -25.48
N ILE A 41 -2.16 5.07 -26.50
CA ILE A 41 -1.91 3.96 -27.44
C ILE A 41 -0.70 4.22 -28.34
N ASP A 42 -0.47 5.47 -28.71
CA ASP A 42 0.63 5.88 -29.59
C ASP A 42 1.73 6.66 -28.87
N SER A 43 1.66 6.75 -27.53
CA SER A 43 2.60 7.49 -26.68
C SER A 43 2.77 8.95 -27.10
N ASN A 44 1.69 9.58 -27.55
CA ASN A 44 1.70 11.00 -27.98
C ASN A 44 1.45 11.98 -26.83
N GLY A 45 1.21 11.48 -25.63
CA GLY A 45 0.90 12.25 -24.42
C GLY A 45 -0.59 12.53 -24.22
N THR A 46 -1.46 11.94 -25.06
CA THR A 46 -2.90 12.07 -24.95
C THR A 46 -3.49 10.73 -24.49
N THR A 47 -4.30 10.76 -23.44
CA THR A 47 -4.99 9.55 -22.95
C THR A 47 -6.11 9.16 -23.90
N ASP A 48 -6.04 7.95 -24.47
CA ASP A 48 -7.06 7.41 -25.37
C ASP A 48 -8.18 6.68 -24.61
N THR A 49 -7.82 6.00 -23.54
CA THR A 49 -8.77 5.23 -22.73
C THR A 49 -8.49 5.39 -21.25
N THR A 50 -9.54 5.51 -20.45
CA THR A 50 -9.46 5.47 -18.98
C THR A 50 -10.39 4.37 -18.46
N LYS A 51 -9.88 3.56 -17.54
CA LYS A 51 -10.66 2.52 -16.85
C LYS A 51 -10.46 2.68 -15.36
N SER A 52 -11.56 2.74 -14.60
CA SER A 52 -11.54 2.73 -13.15
C SER A 52 -11.93 1.36 -12.62
N LEU A 53 -11.24 0.90 -11.60
CA LEU A 53 -11.47 -0.35 -10.89
C LEU A 53 -11.55 -0.03 -9.41
N SER A 54 -12.43 -0.72 -8.69
CA SER A 54 -12.53 -0.65 -7.23
C SER A 54 -12.67 -2.07 -6.69
N ASN A 55 -11.94 -2.39 -5.62
CA ASN A 55 -11.95 -3.71 -5.01
C ASN A 55 -11.82 -3.62 -3.48
N ASP A 56 -12.60 -4.42 -2.77
CA ASP A 56 -12.56 -4.51 -1.31
C ASP A 56 -11.63 -5.64 -0.89
N VAL A 57 -10.67 -5.32 -0.01
CA VAL A 57 -9.69 -6.30 0.48
C VAL A 57 -9.63 -6.24 2.00
N ALA A 58 -9.61 -7.41 2.64
CA ALA A 58 -9.32 -7.53 4.07
C ALA A 58 -7.92 -8.12 4.28
N PHE A 59 -7.14 -7.51 5.16
CA PHE A 59 -5.78 -7.96 5.47
C PHE A 59 -5.42 -7.74 6.94
N ALA A 60 -4.30 -8.32 7.34
CA ALA A 60 -3.75 -8.16 8.66
C ALA A 60 -2.31 -7.68 8.60
N SER A 61 -1.89 -6.91 9.60
CA SER A 61 -0.51 -6.43 9.73
C SER A 61 0.02 -6.59 11.15
N ILE A 62 1.34 -6.50 11.26
CA ILE A 62 2.07 -6.44 12.52
C ILE A 62 2.74 -5.08 12.59
N PHE A 63 2.62 -4.40 13.73
CA PHE A 63 3.27 -3.12 13.89
C PHE A 63 4.12 -3.04 15.16
N PHE A 64 5.11 -2.18 15.09
CA PHE A 64 5.89 -1.71 16.23
C PHE A 64 5.66 -0.20 16.37
N GLU A 65 5.36 0.24 17.57
CA GLU A 65 5.14 1.66 17.88
C GLU A 65 5.96 2.05 19.11
N LYS A 66 6.57 3.23 19.08
CA LYS A 66 7.31 3.81 20.20
C LYS A 66 6.75 5.19 20.52
N ALA A 67 6.34 5.39 21.76
CA ALA A 67 6.00 6.71 22.27
C ALA A 67 7.29 7.53 22.42
N VAL A 68 7.38 8.64 21.69
CA VAL A 68 8.50 9.60 21.74
C VAL A 68 8.23 10.64 22.82
N SER A 69 6.94 10.98 23.00
CA SER A 69 6.42 11.82 24.07
C SER A 69 4.97 11.47 24.34
N ASP A 70 4.35 12.11 25.34
CA ASP A 70 2.92 11.92 25.63
C ASP A 70 2.02 12.23 24.43
N ASN A 71 2.48 13.12 23.53
CA ASN A 71 1.72 13.61 22.40
C ASN A 71 2.23 13.15 21.04
N LEU A 72 3.24 12.26 21.01
CA LEU A 72 3.85 11.82 19.75
C LEU A 72 4.31 10.37 19.85
N SER A 73 3.91 9.56 18.89
CA SER A 73 4.44 8.22 18.66
C SER A 73 5.01 8.11 17.24
N VAL A 74 5.94 7.19 17.06
CA VAL A 74 6.48 6.78 15.76
C VAL A 74 6.36 5.27 15.63
N GLY A 75 6.16 4.76 14.43
CA GLY A 75 6.01 3.33 14.26
C GLY A 75 6.31 2.83 12.86
N LEU A 76 6.36 1.51 12.79
CA LEU A 76 6.47 0.72 11.57
C LEU A 76 5.31 -0.27 11.55
N ASP A 77 4.62 -0.34 10.43
CA ASP A 77 3.60 -1.34 10.16
C ASP A 77 4.03 -2.20 8.98
N PHE A 78 3.88 -3.50 9.09
CA PHE A 78 4.29 -4.46 8.09
C PHE A 78 3.17 -5.45 7.81
N ILE A 79 2.78 -5.58 6.54
CA ILE A 79 1.86 -6.60 6.05
C ILE A 79 2.71 -7.79 5.58
N PRO A 80 2.71 -8.93 6.32
CA PRO A 80 3.59 -10.06 6.04
C PRO A 80 3.07 -10.98 4.93
N PHE A 81 1.85 -10.76 4.45
CA PHE A 81 1.18 -11.62 3.49
C PHE A 81 1.16 -10.98 2.11
N GLU A 82 1.29 -11.80 1.08
CA GLU A 82 1.00 -11.40 -0.28
C GLU A 82 -0.52 -11.26 -0.42
N ALA A 83 -0.97 -10.15 -0.97
CA ALA A 83 -2.35 -9.93 -1.33
C ALA A 83 -2.45 -9.99 -2.86
N GLU A 84 -3.24 -10.93 -3.37
CA GLU A 84 -3.62 -10.95 -4.79
C GLU A 84 -4.62 -9.82 -5.02
N PHE A 85 -4.22 -8.81 -5.79
CA PHE A 85 -5.05 -7.62 -6.01
C PHE A 85 -6.11 -7.85 -7.06
N GLU A 86 -5.79 -8.56 -8.13
CA GLU A 86 -6.77 -8.93 -9.15
C GLU A 86 -6.19 -9.93 -10.14
N SER A 87 -7.01 -10.91 -10.53
CA SER A 87 -6.77 -11.69 -11.73
C SER A 87 -7.73 -11.23 -12.83
N ARG A 88 -7.19 -10.65 -13.87
CA ARG A 88 -7.98 -10.19 -15.02
C ARG A 88 -7.79 -11.07 -16.22
N SER A 89 -8.90 -11.46 -16.81
CA SER A 89 -8.95 -12.21 -18.08
C SER A 89 -9.58 -11.30 -19.14
N THR A 90 -8.83 -10.98 -20.19
CA THR A 90 -9.33 -10.21 -21.33
C THR A 90 -9.24 -11.07 -22.58
N THR A 91 -10.38 -11.32 -23.23
CA THR A 91 -10.40 -12.03 -24.51
C THR A 91 -10.05 -11.04 -25.62
N GLN A 92 -8.93 -11.28 -26.31
CA GLN A 92 -8.57 -10.52 -27.49
C GLN A 92 -9.19 -11.20 -28.70
N THR A 93 -10.05 -10.49 -29.41
CA THR A 93 -10.55 -10.89 -30.75
C THR A 93 -9.56 -10.38 -31.76
N SER A 94 -9.21 -11.25 -32.75
CA SER A 94 -8.30 -10.88 -33.82
C SER A 94 -8.81 -9.66 -34.59
N ARG A 95 -7.88 -8.70 -34.86
CA ARG A 95 -8.17 -7.59 -35.79
C ARG A 95 -8.15 -8.13 -37.23
N THR A 96 -9.11 -7.72 -38.05
CA THR A 96 -9.34 -8.26 -39.37
C THR A 96 -8.30 -7.89 -40.43
N ASP A 97 -7.26 -7.17 -40.09
CA ASP A 97 -6.25 -6.63 -41.02
C ASP A 97 -4.81 -7.16 -40.82
N ASP A 98 -4.58 -8.09 -39.87
CA ASP A 98 -3.30 -8.75 -39.72
C ASP A 98 -3.44 -10.28 -39.68
N THR A 99 -2.68 -10.96 -40.57
CA THR A 99 -2.73 -12.41 -40.76
C THR A 99 -2.03 -13.22 -39.65
N THR A 100 -1.49 -12.56 -38.65
CA THR A 100 -0.72 -13.18 -37.54
C THR A 100 -1.41 -13.09 -36.18
N ASP A 101 -2.59 -12.49 -36.09
CA ASP A 101 -3.32 -12.35 -34.83
C ASP A 101 -3.92 -13.68 -34.38
N THR A 102 -3.41 -14.19 -33.27
CA THR A 102 -3.97 -15.34 -32.58
C THR A 102 -5.06 -14.86 -31.61
N SER A 103 -6.29 -15.31 -31.80
CA SER A 103 -7.37 -15.09 -30.83
C SER A 103 -7.11 -15.92 -29.57
N GLY A 104 -7.25 -15.30 -28.40
CA GLY A 104 -7.04 -15.99 -27.14
C GLY A 104 -7.31 -15.10 -25.93
N THR A 105 -7.07 -15.64 -24.75
CA THR A 105 -7.31 -14.93 -23.49
C THR A 105 -5.98 -14.48 -22.90
N ASN A 106 -5.82 -13.18 -22.73
CA ASN A 106 -4.73 -12.60 -21.94
C ASN A 106 -5.14 -12.61 -20.46
N LYS A 107 -4.26 -13.08 -19.60
CA LYS A 107 -4.46 -13.03 -18.14
C LYS A 107 -3.41 -12.13 -17.53
N GLY A 108 -3.82 -11.27 -16.62
CA GLY A 108 -2.95 -10.43 -15.83
C GLY A 108 -3.26 -10.63 -14.35
N ASN A 109 -2.23 -10.89 -13.53
CA ASN A 109 -2.33 -10.89 -12.08
C ASN A 109 -1.38 -9.82 -11.55
N ALA A 110 -1.80 -9.12 -10.50
CA ALA A 110 -0.96 -8.21 -9.73
C ALA A 110 -0.98 -8.64 -8.26
N ASP A 111 0.16 -9.04 -7.76
CA ASP A 111 0.36 -9.44 -6.37
C ASP A 111 1.13 -8.33 -5.65
N VAL A 112 0.62 -7.86 -4.52
CA VAL A 112 1.32 -6.92 -3.64
C VAL A 112 2.00 -7.69 -2.53
N SER A 113 3.29 -7.49 -2.40
CA SER A 113 4.10 -8.11 -1.35
C SER A 113 4.90 -7.05 -0.58
N ARG A 114 5.38 -7.43 0.61
CA ARG A 114 6.29 -6.61 1.42
C ARG A 114 5.83 -5.16 1.63
N HIS A 115 4.55 -4.97 1.99
CA HIS A 115 4.03 -3.66 2.29
C HIS A 115 4.55 -3.18 3.66
N LEU A 116 5.26 -2.06 3.66
CA LEU A 116 5.86 -1.45 4.85
C LEU A 116 5.43 0.01 4.95
N THR A 117 4.89 0.39 6.09
CA THR A 117 4.56 1.78 6.43
C THR A 117 5.42 2.26 7.59
N PHE A 118 6.18 3.34 7.38
CA PHE A 118 6.74 4.13 8.46
C PHE A 118 5.77 5.27 8.77
N TYR A 119 5.41 5.48 10.04
CA TYR A 119 4.46 6.51 10.40
C TYR A 119 4.85 7.30 11.63
N VAL A 120 4.31 8.52 11.70
CA VAL A 120 4.35 9.42 12.85
C VAL A 120 2.91 9.70 13.26
N GLN A 121 2.61 9.60 14.57
CA GLN A 121 1.28 9.80 15.13
C GLN A 121 1.30 10.89 16.19
N PRO A 122 1.04 12.17 15.85
CA PRO A 122 0.63 13.17 16.83
C PRO A 122 -0.68 12.76 17.48
N GLN A 123 -0.75 12.85 18.80
CA GLN A 123 -1.89 12.39 19.58
C GLN A 123 -2.20 13.37 20.73
N LYS A 124 -3.46 13.38 21.16
CA LYS A 124 -3.91 14.20 22.29
C LYS A 124 -4.90 13.41 23.13
N GLU A 125 -4.70 13.41 24.43
CA GLU A 125 -5.64 12.84 25.38
C GLU A 125 -6.89 13.73 25.47
N ILE A 126 -8.06 13.11 25.32
CA ILE A 126 -9.38 13.78 25.44
C ILE A 126 -10.09 13.41 26.75
N THR A 127 -9.83 12.21 27.27
CA THR A 127 -10.29 11.77 28.58
C THR A 127 -9.39 10.65 29.04
N SER A 128 -9.41 10.30 30.33
CA SER A 128 -8.51 9.33 30.95
C SER A 128 -8.26 8.07 30.07
N GLY A 129 -7.05 7.96 29.53
CA GLY A 129 -6.59 6.87 28.69
C GLY A 129 -7.24 6.80 27.31
N LEU A 130 -8.02 7.80 26.88
CA LEU A 130 -8.55 7.90 25.52
C LEU A 130 -7.87 9.05 24.80
N LYS A 131 -7.19 8.74 23.69
CA LYS A 131 -6.49 9.72 22.84
C LYS A 131 -7.12 9.76 21.45
N VAL A 132 -7.19 10.93 20.87
CA VAL A 132 -7.35 11.14 19.44
C VAL A 132 -5.97 11.25 18.83
N PHE A 133 -5.76 10.68 17.64
CA PHE A 133 -4.48 10.79 16.94
C PHE A 133 -4.69 11.03 15.44
N GLY A 134 -3.69 11.67 14.83
CA GLY A 134 -3.53 11.70 13.39
C GLY A 134 -2.38 10.79 12.98
N THR A 135 -2.40 10.25 11.78
CA THR A 135 -1.32 9.46 11.20
C THR A 135 -0.78 10.15 9.95
N LEU A 136 0.54 10.30 9.88
CA LEU A 136 1.28 10.69 8.70
C LEU A 136 2.27 9.58 8.41
N GLY A 137 2.16 8.93 7.25
CA GLY A 137 2.97 7.76 6.91
C GLY A 137 3.62 7.86 5.54
N LEU A 138 4.76 7.18 5.42
CA LEU A 138 5.40 6.86 4.16
C LEU A 138 5.25 5.36 3.94
N VAL A 139 4.71 5.01 2.81
CA VAL A 139 4.38 3.63 2.45
C VAL A 139 5.30 3.16 1.34
N ARG A 140 5.72 1.91 1.43
CA ARG A 140 6.39 1.22 0.35
C ARG A 140 5.86 -0.20 0.23
N ALA A 141 5.47 -0.58 -0.99
CA ALA A 141 5.05 -1.92 -1.34
C ALA A 141 5.83 -2.41 -2.56
N ASP A 142 6.02 -3.71 -2.70
CA ASP A 142 6.52 -4.30 -3.92
C ASP A 142 5.35 -4.96 -4.64
N VAL A 143 5.19 -4.63 -5.92
CA VAL A 143 4.16 -5.17 -6.79
C VAL A 143 4.81 -6.09 -7.82
N GLU A 144 4.39 -7.35 -7.83
CA GLU A 144 4.74 -8.32 -8.86
C GLU A 144 3.56 -8.44 -9.83
N SER A 145 3.75 -8.00 -11.08
CA SER A 145 2.74 -8.13 -12.12
C SER A 145 3.11 -9.25 -13.08
N LYS A 146 2.25 -10.25 -13.20
CA LYS A 146 2.39 -11.36 -14.16
C LYS A 146 1.42 -11.16 -15.30
N VAL A 147 1.94 -11.02 -16.51
CA VAL A 147 1.13 -10.93 -17.72
C VAL A 147 1.35 -12.18 -18.57
N GLN A 148 0.29 -12.96 -18.74
CA GLN A 148 0.24 -14.09 -19.64
C GLN A 148 -0.48 -13.68 -20.92
N SER A 149 0.24 -13.62 -22.02
CA SER A 149 -0.32 -13.31 -23.35
C SER A 149 -0.35 -14.56 -24.22
N VAL A 150 -1.41 -14.69 -25.04
CA VAL A 150 -1.57 -15.81 -25.99
C VAL A 150 -0.44 -15.92 -26.99
N SER A 151 0.25 -14.82 -27.28
CA SER A 151 1.27 -14.73 -28.33
C SER A 151 2.70 -14.51 -27.81
N SER A 152 2.91 -14.43 -26.50
CA SER A 152 4.26 -14.16 -25.93
C SER A 152 4.53 -14.92 -24.64
N THR A 153 5.81 -15.11 -24.37
CA THR A 153 6.30 -15.66 -23.10
C THR A 153 5.81 -14.80 -21.93
N ASP A 154 5.40 -15.46 -20.84
CA ASP A 154 5.00 -14.80 -19.60
C ASP A 154 6.05 -13.77 -19.18
N LYS A 155 5.60 -12.55 -18.91
CA LYS A 155 6.46 -11.49 -18.39
C LYS A 155 6.06 -11.19 -16.97
N THR A 156 7.04 -11.25 -16.08
CA THR A 156 6.93 -10.74 -14.72
C THR A 156 7.58 -9.36 -14.69
N VAL A 157 6.88 -8.39 -14.14
CA VAL A 157 7.39 -7.03 -13.92
C VAL A 157 7.32 -6.76 -12.44
N ASP A 158 8.50 -6.61 -11.81
CA ASP A 158 8.62 -6.24 -10.40
C ASP A 158 8.77 -4.72 -10.31
N GLN A 159 7.88 -4.07 -9.62
CA GLN A 159 7.93 -2.64 -9.34
C GLN A 159 7.75 -2.36 -7.85
N SER A 160 8.44 -1.33 -7.35
CA SER A 160 8.18 -0.79 -6.02
C SER A 160 7.20 0.36 -6.13
N LEU A 161 6.20 0.34 -5.28
CA LEU A 161 5.20 1.37 -5.12
C LEU A 161 5.55 2.17 -3.86
N ASP A 162 5.84 3.44 -4.01
CA ASP A 162 5.99 4.36 -2.88
C ASP A 162 4.69 5.15 -2.75
N GLY A 163 4.35 5.60 -1.52
CA GLY A 163 3.11 6.34 -1.29
C GLY A 163 3.11 7.08 0.04
N THR A 164 2.07 7.88 0.25
CA THR A 164 1.85 8.64 1.48
C THR A 164 0.52 8.25 2.13
N LYS A 165 0.55 8.05 3.44
CA LYS A 165 -0.62 7.71 4.25
C LYS A 165 -1.01 8.88 5.11
N LEU A 166 -2.31 9.22 5.11
CA LEU A 166 -2.92 10.18 6.02
C LEU A 166 -4.07 9.49 6.77
N GLY A 167 -4.14 9.64 8.10
CA GLY A 167 -5.17 8.99 8.90
C GLY A 167 -5.59 9.77 10.12
N LEU A 168 -6.74 9.38 10.65
CA LEU A 168 -7.30 9.86 11.92
C LEU A 168 -7.83 8.68 12.71
N GLY A 169 -7.67 8.71 14.04
CA GLY A 169 -8.15 7.60 14.85
C GLY A 169 -8.30 7.90 16.33
N LEU A 170 -8.77 6.88 17.02
CA LEU A 170 -8.93 6.85 18.46
C LEU A 170 -8.06 5.72 19.03
N LYS A 171 -7.34 6.02 20.11
CA LYS A 171 -6.50 5.09 20.86
C LYS A 171 -6.96 5.02 22.29
N LYS A 172 -7.34 3.85 22.76
CA LYS A 172 -7.69 3.61 24.16
C LYS A 172 -6.58 2.81 24.85
N GLU A 173 -5.99 3.41 25.87
CA GLU A 173 -5.02 2.74 26.74
C GLU A 173 -5.74 1.73 27.65
N THR A 174 -5.09 0.60 27.88
CA THR A 174 -5.57 -0.51 28.69
C THR A 174 -4.46 -0.95 29.65
N GLY A 175 -4.76 -1.82 30.59
CA GLY A 175 -3.74 -2.30 31.55
C GLY A 175 -2.62 -3.14 30.93
N PHE A 176 -2.76 -3.61 29.69
CA PHE A 176 -1.73 -4.39 28.98
C PHE A 176 -1.04 -3.64 27.83
N GLY A 177 -1.65 -2.54 27.37
CA GLY A 177 -1.19 -1.78 26.22
C GLY A 177 -2.30 -0.87 25.70
N PHE A 178 -2.70 -1.00 24.44
CA PHE A 178 -3.77 -0.16 23.87
C PHE A 178 -4.55 -0.86 22.75
N VAL A 179 -5.72 -0.30 22.44
CA VAL A 179 -6.53 -0.61 21.27
C VAL A 179 -6.65 0.66 20.45
N LYS A 180 -6.53 0.55 19.11
CA LYS A 180 -6.72 1.67 18.16
C LYS A 180 -7.81 1.34 17.16
N LEU A 181 -8.59 2.38 16.80
CA LEU A 181 -9.44 2.40 15.61
C LEU A 181 -8.96 3.55 14.73
N GLU A 182 -8.63 3.29 13.48
CA GLU A 182 -8.08 4.27 12.54
C GLU A 182 -8.84 4.20 11.21
N TYR A 183 -9.16 5.36 10.66
CA TYR A 183 -9.50 5.52 9.25
C TYR A 183 -8.35 6.27 8.58
N SER A 184 -7.90 5.78 7.42
CA SER A 184 -6.78 6.38 6.70
C SER A 184 -6.92 6.22 5.20
N GLU A 185 -6.35 7.16 4.48
CA GLU A 185 -6.17 7.15 3.04
C GLU A 185 -4.69 6.99 2.72
N THR A 186 -4.38 6.22 1.68
CA THR A 186 -3.02 6.10 1.14
C THR A 186 -3.08 6.39 -0.34
N ASP A 187 -2.28 7.36 -0.74
CA ASP A 187 -2.08 7.78 -2.11
C ASP A 187 -0.70 7.26 -2.55
N TYR A 188 -0.66 6.46 -3.61
CA TYR A 188 0.56 5.87 -4.15
C TYR A 188 1.03 6.64 -5.37
N ASP A 189 2.35 6.64 -5.58
CA ASP A 189 2.94 7.22 -6.78
C ASP A 189 2.45 6.47 -8.03
N ASP A 190 2.21 7.21 -9.11
CA ASP A 190 1.79 6.66 -10.40
C ASP A 190 2.77 5.60 -10.91
N ILE A 191 2.22 4.47 -11.34
CA ILE A 191 2.98 3.44 -12.06
C ILE A 191 2.82 3.68 -13.55
N SER A 192 3.91 3.73 -14.30
CA SER A 192 3.84 3.78 -15.75
C SER A 192 4.72 2.73 -16.40
N ALA A 193 4.19 2.07 -17.42
CA ALA A 193 4.89 1.10 -18.23
C ALA A 193 4.60 1.34 -19.72
N THR A 194 5.60 1.08 -20.56
CA THR A 194 5.42 1.12 -22.01
C THR A 194 5.46 -0.30 -22.56
N THR A 195 4.44 -0.67 -23.29
CA THR A 195 4.33 -1.99 -23.93
C THR A 195 5.23 -2.09 -25.15
N SER A 196 5.43 -3.31 -25.66
CA SER A 196 6.19 -3.55 -26.91
C SER A 196 5.59 -2.86 -28.14
N ASN A 197 4.30 -2.54 -28.11
CA ASN A 197 3.59 -1.85 -29.17
C ASN A 197 3.55 -0.33 -29.00
N ASN A 198 4.46 0.22 -28.18
CA ASN A 198 4.56 1.65 -27.90
C ASN A 198 3.33 2.27 -27.21
N THR A 199 2.49 1.47 -26.56
CA THR A 199 1.39 1.96 -25.72
C THR A 199 1.92 2.28 -24.33
N LYS A 200 1.75 3.50 -23.87
CA LYS A 200 2.07 3.89 -22.50
C LYS A 200 0.84 3.67 -21.62
N VAL A 201 0.98 2.85 -20.60
CA VAL A 201 -0.04 2.59 -19.58
C VAL A 201 0.38 3.27 -18.29
N THR A 202 -0.50 4.06 -17.70
CA THR A 202 -0.29 4.70 -16.40
C THR A 202 -1.41 4.25 -15.47
N ALA A 203 -1.04 3.80 -14.28
CA ALA A 203 -1.97 3.44 -13.22
C ALA A 203 -1.77 4.35 -12.02
N ASP A 204 -2.85 4.94 -11.56
CA ASP A 204 -2.99 5.74 -10.36
C ASP A 204 -3.75 4.88 -9.34
N ILE A 205 -3.25 4.76 -8.12
CA ILE A 205 -3.79 3.85 -7.10
C ILE A 205 -3.94 4.61 -5.79
N ASP A 206 -5.13 4.55 -5.22
CA ASP A 206 -5.42 5.04 -3.89
C ASP A 206 -6.16 3.99 -3.05
N THR A 207 -6.04 4.09 -1.72
CA THR A 207 -6.71 3.17 -0.80
C THR A 207 -7.33 3.91 0.38
N GLU A 208 -8.57 3.53 0.73
CA GLU A 208 -9.24 3.94 1.96
C GLU A 208 -9.27 2.75 2.93
N ILE A 209 -8.78 2.92 4.15
CA ILE A 209 -8.56 1.82 5.08
C ILE A 209 -9.25 2.10 6.42
N LEU A 210 -10.08 1.17 6.87
CA LEU A 210 -10.56 1.09 8.25
C LEU A 210 -9.79 -0.01 8.99
N ALA A 211 -9.11 0.35 10.08
CA ALA A 211 -8.20 -0.52 10.80
C ALA A 211 -8.53 -0.60 12.30
N LEU A 212 -8.54 -1.81 12.84
CA LEU A 212 -8.63 -2.09 14.27
C LEU A 212 -7.33 -2.76 14.74
N SER A 213 -6.66 -2.14 15.70
CA SER A 213 -5.37 -2.61 16.21
C SER A 213 -5.42 -2.90 17.70
N VAL A 214 -4.66 -3.90 18.12
CA VAL A 214 -4.40 -4.24 19.53
C VAL A 214 -2.90 -4.36 19.73
N ALA A 215 -2.38 -3.73 20.78
CA ALA A 215 -0.95 -3.75 21.11
C ALA A 215 -0.69 -4.06 22.56
N LYS A 216 0.45 -4.71 22.82
CA LYS A 216 1.06 -4.86 24.12
C LYS A 216 2.20 -3.87 24.27
N SER A 217 2.21 -3.13 25.38
CA SER A 217 3.29 -2.20 25.74
C SER A 217 4.27 -2.84 26.72
N PHE A 218 5.54 -2.42 26.66
CA PHE A 218 6.64 -2.92 27.49
C PHE A 218 7.68 -1.83 27.74
#